data_041e520eddb338b1941ee66701940f72
#
_entry.id   041e520eddb338b1941ee66701940f72
#
_cell.length_a   1.000
_cell.length_b   1.000
_cell.length_c   1.000
_cell.angle_alpha   90.00
_cell.angle_beta   90.00
_cell.angle_gamma   90.00
#
_symmetry.space_group_name_H-M   'P 1'
#
loop_
_entity.id
_entity.type
_entity.pdbx_description
1 polymer ?
#
loop_
_entity_poly.entity_id
_entity_poly.type
_entity_poly.pdbx_seq_one_letter_code
_entity_poly.pdbx_strand_id
1 'polypeptide(L)'
;ENHFIQEWSRIKLDRERNGYSCVSNPFEEIDSEFIDFKKSARKEVNYLVKEFECKKAASAYARAAIARTGVLNTSKLHTYKFNEDLFKKVTILPDGKNHGLIFILDWSGSMQYILQDTLKQLYNLIWFCRKVNIPFDVYAFSNEYKRQDGWGYSHNYDDVAYEKKENIVAIDSCFSLMNFFTSDIKGKDLDKQMLNIWRVASLFRTWGHISYPRRLALSGTPLNESLICLRQILPEFQKKHNLEKVQCIVLTDGEAAHLAHHVKVERSWEDEPYIGSRNILPEATFIRDRKLGSNYKIGYKFTDFTDSILQNLQDLFPTVNFIGIRVISPRGALSFARHFTTDETKLNVIEKDWKKTKSFNIQDSSYDAYFVLSSANLNDNAEFEVKEDATKSQIKSAFVRSLKTKKLNKKVLGEFISLVV
;
A
#
# COMPACT_ATOMS: atom_id res chain seq x y z
N GLU A 1 -2.77 11.10 -20.09
CA GLU A 1 -3.45 10.77 -21.36
C GLU A 1 -2.74 11.38 -22.56
N ASN A 2 -2.50 12.70 -22.57
CA ASN A 2 -1.83 13.39 -23.66
C ASN A 2 -0.45 12.80 -24.03
N HIS A 3 0.33 12.39 -23.05
CA HIS A 3 1.62 11.76 -23.26
C HIS A 3 1.49 10.46 -24.10
N PHE A 4 0.53 9.60 -23.80
CA PHE A 4 0.31 8.36 -24.54
C PHE A 4 -0.17 8.62 -25.97
N ILE A 5 -0.97 9.66 -26.19
CA ILE A 5 -1.40 10.08 -27.53
C ILE A 5 -0.21 10.57 -28.35
N GLN A 6 0.67 11.37 -27.75
CA GLN A 6 1.88 11.88 -28.39
C GLN A 6 2.86 10.76 -28.72
N GLU A 7 3.11 9.85 -27.77
CA GLU A 7 4.00 8.70 -27.99
C GLU A 7 3.47 7.77 -29.09
N TRP A 8 2.18 7.50 -29.10
CA TRP A 8 1.57 6.72 -30.17
C TRP A 8 1.77 7.39 -31.55
N SER A 9 1.52 8.70 -31.62
CA SER A 9 1.72 9.46 -32.87
C SER A 9 3.18 9.42 -33.32
N ARG A 10 4.14 9.54 -32.40
CA ARG A 10 5.59 9.39 -32.69
C ARG A 10 5.93 8.02 -33.24
N ILE A 11 5.49 6.96 -32.57
CA ILE A 11 5.74 5.57 -33.02
C ILE A 11 5.16 5.33 -34.40
N LYS A 12 3.96 5.81 -34.68
CA LYS A 12 3.31 5.69 -35.98
C LYS A 12 4.12 6.36 -37.10
N LEU A 13 4.54 7.62 -36.86
CA LEU A 13 5.36 8.37 -37.83
C LEU A 13 6.72 7.71 -38.10
N ASP A 14 7.40 7.24 -37.04
CA ASP A 14 8.69 6.58 -37.16
C ASP A 14 8.60 5.29 -38.00
N ARG A 15 7.51 4.54 -37.84
CA ARG A 15 7.28 3.31 -38.58
C ARG A 15 6.87 3.56 -40.05
N GLU A 16 6.04 4.55 -40.29
CA GLU A 16 5.67 4.98 -41.64
C GLU A 16 6.92 5.41 -42.43
N ARG A 17 7.83 6.16 -41.79
CA ARG A 17 9.12 6.55 -42.40
C ARG A 17 10.01 5.38 -42.76
N ASN A 18 9.95 4.29 -41.97
CA ASN A 18 10.75 3.09 -42.20
C ASN A 18 10.06 2.05 -43.10
N GLY A 19 8.93 2.40 -43.75
CA GLY A 19 8.23 1.55 -44.71
C GLY A 19 7.42 0.40 -44.11
N TYR A 20 7.15 0.45 -42.78
CA TYR A 20 6.28 -0.52 -42.11
C TYR A 20 4.82 -0.11 -42.26
N SER A 21 4.04 -0.87 -42.96
CA SER A 21 2.59 -0.69 -43.07
C SER A 21 1.88 -1.28 -41.83
N CYS A 22 0.90 -0.54 -41.34
CA CYS A 22 -0.07 -0.95 -40.33
C CYS A 22 0.51 -1.44 -38.99
N VAL A 23 0.50 -0.59 -38.01
CA VAL A 23 0.88 -0.92 -36.63
C VAL A 23 -0.35 -0.88 -35.77
N SER A 24 -0.65 -1.99 -35.08
CA SER A 24 -1.64 -1.95 -34.00
C SER A 24 -1.19 -0.98 -32.90
N ASN A 25 -2.12 -0.23 -32.37
CA ASN A 25 -1.83 0.65 -31.24
C ASN A 25 -1.44 -0.21 -30.01
N PRO A 26 -0.22 -0.11 -29.46
CA PRO A 26 0.21 -0.94 -28.34
C PRO A 26 -0.66 -0.72 -27.09
N PHE A 27 -1.31 0.42 -26.97
CA PHE A 27 -2.19 0.72 -25.84
C PHE A 27 -3.55 0.04 -25.95
N GLU A 28 -4.00 -0.40 -27.11
CA GLU A 28 -5.27 -1.14 -27.27
C GLU A 28 -5.24 -2.49 -26.54
N GLU A 29 -4.14 -3.21 -26.62
CA GLU A 29 -3.95 -4.47 -25.90
C GLU A 29 -3.90 -4.24 -24.40
N ILE A 30 -3.11 -3.25 -23.94
CA ILE A 30 -3.00 -2.87 -22.53
C ILE A 30 -4.35 -2.42 -21.95
N ASP A 31 -5.11 -1.65 -22.73
CA ASP A 31 -6.44 -1.18 -22.32
C ASP A 31 -7.45 -2.33 -22.24
N SER A 32 -7.37 -3.29 -23.19
CA SER A 32 -8.19 -4.51 -23.15
C SER A 32 -7.89 -5.36 -21.92
N GLU A 33 -6.60 -5.57 -21.60
CA GLU A 33 -6.19 -6.26 -20.36
C GLU A 33 -6.75 -5.59 -19.11
N PHE A 34 -6.69 -4.25 -19.05
CA PHE A 34 -7.25 -3.51 -17.91
C PHE A 34 -8.78 -3.68 -17.80
N ILE A 35 -9.49 -3.63 -18.94
CA ILE A 35 -10.95 -3.81 -18.96
C ILE A 35 -11.32 -5.22 -18.48
N ASP A 36 -10.60 -6.24 -18.91
CA ASP A 36 -10.86 -7.63 -18.52
C ASP A 36 -10.51 -7.87 -17.06
N PHE A 37 -9.41 -7.31 -16.58
CA PHE A 37 -9.10 -7.29 -15.15
C PHE A 37 -10.22 -6.63 -14.35
N LYS A 38 -10.69 -5.45 -14.75
CA LYS A 38 -11.78 -4.73 -14.07
C LYS A 38 -13.07 -5.54 -14.02
N LYS A 39 -13.39 -6.30 -15.08
CA LYS A 39 -14.55 -7.21 -15.10
C LYS A 39 -14.39 -8.35 -14.08
N SER A 40 -13.20 -8.98 -14.04
CA SER A 40 -12.91 -10.09 -13.12
C SER A 40 -12.94 -9.63 -11.66
N ALA A 41 -12.35 -8.47 -11.39
CA ALA A 41 -12.26 -7.85 -10.06
C ALA A 41 -13.62 -7.58 -9.40
N ARG A 42 -14.69 -7.34 -10.18
CA ARG A 42 -16.02 -7.07 -9.65
C ARG A 42 -16.54 -8.15 -8.69
N LYS A 43 -16.23 -9.42 -8.94
CA LYS A 43 -16.68 -10.53 -8.09
C LYS A 43 -15.94 -10.51 -6.75
N GLU A 44 -14.64 -10.23 -6.76
CA GLU A 44 -13.81 -10.14 -5.56
C GLU A 44 -14.20 -8.95 -4.71
N VAL A 45 -14.35 -7.79 -5.32
CA VAL A 45 -14.80 -6.56 -4.65
C VAL A 45 -16.20 -6.75 -4.02
N ASN A 46 -17.15 -7.37 -4.72
CA ASN A 46 -18.48 -7.65 -4.15
C ASN A 46 -18.40 -8.60 -2.95
N TYR A 47 -17.50 -9.58 -2.98
CA TYR A 47 -17.27 -10.46 -1.84
C TYR A 47 -16.73 -9.69 -0.65
N LEU A 48 -15.71 -8.82 -0.86
CA LEU A 48 -15.15 -7.97 0.19
C LEU A 48 -16.21 -7.04 0.82
N VAL A 49 -17.03 -6.42 0.00
CA VAL A 49 -18.15 -5.57 0.48
C VAL A 49 -19.08 -6.38 1.36
N LYS A 50 -19.49 -7.56 0.93
CA LYS A 50 -20.39 -8.43 1.72
C LYS A 50 -19.75 -8.84 3.05
N GLU A 51 -18.47 -9.20 3.04
CA GLU A 51 -17.75 -9.58 4.25
C GLU A 51 -17.62 -8.39 5.21
N PHE A 52 -17.30 -7.21 4.69
CA PHE A 52 -17.21 -5.97 5.45
C PHE A 52 -18.56 -5.63 6.11
N GLU A 53 -19.65 -5.63 5.36
CA GLU A 53 -20.99 -5.34 5.90
C GLU A 53 -21.41 -6.36 6.97
N CYS A 54 -21.11 -7.64 6.78
CA CYS A 54 -21.35 -8.66 7.79
C CYS A 54 -20.55 -8.40 9.08
N LYS A 55 -19.26 -8.07 8.98
CA LYS A 55 -18.42 -7.77 10.15
C LYS A 55 -18.85 -6.48 10.83
N LYS A 56 -19.18 -5.44 10.04
CA LYS A 56 -19.69 -4.16 10.56
C LYS A 56 -20.98 -4.36 11.33
N ALA A 57 -21.93 -5.14 10.79
CA ALA A 57 -23.17 -5.48 11.48
C ALA A 57 -22.91 -6.28 12.77
N ALA A 58 -22.02 -7.29 12.74
CA ALA A 58 -21.66 -8.07 13.91
C ALA A 58 -20.98 -7.21 14.99
N SER A 59 -20.09 -6.31 14.61
CA SER A 59 -19.41 -5.37 15.51
C SER A 59 -20.38 -4.35 16.12
N ALA A 60 -21.33 -3.84 15.33
CA ALA A 60 -22.38 -2.96 15.82
C ALA A 60 -23.28 -3.71 16.81
N TYR A 61 -23.67 -4.94 16.52
CA TYR A 61 -24.47 -5.76 17.43
C TYR A 61 -23.73 -6.08 18.73
N ALA A 62 -22.44 -6.40 18.66
CA ALA A 62 -21.60 -6.65 19.86
C ALA A 62 -21.46 -5.42 20.74
N ARG A 63 -21.47 -4.21 20.17
CA ARG A 63 -21.45 -2.93 20.91
C ARG A 63 -22.83 -2.42 21.31
N ALA A 64 -23.88 -3.11 20.89
CA ALA A 64 -25.23 -2.68 21.18
C ALA A 64 -25.52 -2.70 22.68
N ALA A 65 -25.96 -1.57 23.20
CA ALA A 65 -26.43 -1.48 24.58
C ALA A 65 -27.94 -1.70 24.65
N ILE A 66 -28.37 -2.44 25.66
CA ILE A 66 -29.80 -2.59 25.95
C ILE A 66 -30.18 -1.55 26.97
N ALA A 67 -30.97 -0.57 26.57
CA ALA A 67 -31.51 0.45 27.48
C ALA A 67 -32.97 0.16 27.85
N ARG A 68 -33.34 0.46 29.07
CA ARG A 68 -34.73 0.42 29.52
C ARG A 68 -35.44 1.68 29.02
N THR A 69 -36.63 1.50 28.45
CA THR A 69 -37.36 2.61 27.79
C THR A 69 -38.22 3.44 28.75
N GLY A 70 -38.39 3.03 29.97
CA GLY A 70 -39.42 3.61 30.88
C GLY A 70 -40.87 3.19 30.55
N VAL A 71 -41.09 2.49 29.44
CA VAL A 71 -42.40 1.94 29.06
C VAL A 71 -42.56 0.53 29.59
N LEU A 72 -43.63 0.26 30.34
CA LEU A 72 -43.89 -1.08 30.89
C LEU A 72 -44.12 -2.10 29.78
N ASN A 73 -43.53 -3.27 29.96
CA ASN A 73 -43.81 -4.42 29.07
C ASN A 73 -45.01 -5.18 29.65
N THR A 74 -46.18 -4.93 29.09
CA THR A 74 -47.45 -5.52 29.55
C THR A 74 -47.45 -7.04 29.55
N SER A 75 -46.69 -7.68 28.67
CA SER A 75 -46.58 -9.14 28.63
C SER A 75 -45.77 -9.71 29.82
N LYS A 76 -44.95 -8.90 30.48
CA LYS A 76 -44.15 -9.27 31.64
C LYS A 76 -44.74 -8.78 32.97
N LEU A 77 -45.79 -8.01 32.93
CA LEU A 77 -46.41 -7.46 34.14
C LEU A 77 -46.82 -8.54 35.17
N HIS A 78 -47.21 -9.71 34.73
CA HIS A 78 -47.59 -10.81 35.59
C HIS A 78 -46.40 -11.35 36.44
N THR A 79 -45.15 -11.05 36.06
CA THR A 79 -43.93 -11.49 36.75
C THR A 79 -43.42 -10.46 37.76
N TYR A 80 -44.17 -9.37 38.04
CA TYR A 80 -43.72 -8.23 38.86
C TYR A 80 -43.19 -8.60 40.24
N LYS A 81 -43.66 -9.70 40.84
CA LYS A 81 -43.24 -10.20 42.15
C LYS A 81 -41.87 -10.85 42.14
N PHE A 82 -41.38 -11.27 40.97
CA PHE A 82 -40.17 -12.08 40.85
C PHE A 82 -39.17 -11.51 39.86
N ASN A 83 -39.56 -10.50 39.07
CA ASN A 83 -38.73 -9.95 38.01
C ASN A 83 -38.75 -8.42 38.08
N GLU A 84 -37.59 -7.84 38.33
CA GLU A 84 -37.42 -6.37 38.36
C GLU A 84 -37.37 -5.78 36.92
N ASP A 85 -37.24 -6.61 35.87
CA ASP A 85 -37.05 -6.18 34.51
C ASP A 85 -38.38 -6.10 33.73
N LEU A 86 -39.25 -5.18 34.20
CA LEU A 86 -40.60 -5.00 33.71
C LEU A 86 -40.73 -4.00 32.55
N PHE A 87 -39.64 -3.32 32.19
CA PHE A 87 -39.67 -2.31 31.14
C PHE A 87 -39.30 -2.91 29.77
N LYS A 88 -39.91 -2.33 28.72
CA LYS A 88 -39.49 -2.64 27.34
C LYS A 88 -38.01 -2.23 27.17
N LYS A 89 -37.28 -3.05 26.48
CA LYS A 89 -35.88 -2.81 26.15
C LYS A 89 -35.76 -2.34 24.71
N VAL A 90 -34.93 -1.34 24.47
CA VAL A 90 -34.54 -0.88 23.13
C VAL A 90 -33.06 -1.11 22.97
N THR A 91 -32.68 -1.70 21.87
CA THR A 91 -31.27 -1.84 21.49
C THR A 91 -30.81 -0.51 20.90
N ILE A 92 -29.87 0.13 21.57
CA ILE A 92 -29.19 1.32 21.09
C ILE A 92 -27.92 0.85 20.38
N LEU A 93 -27.87 1.09 19.09
CA LEU A 93 -26.66 0.86 18.28
C LEU A 93 -25.83 2.13 18.35
N PRO A 94 -24.58 2.08 18.89
CA PRO A 94 -23.69 3.22 18.83
C PRO A 94 -23.30 3.52 17.40
N ASP A 95 -23.12 4.79 17.06
CA ASP A 95 -22.61 5.20 15.77
C ASP A 95 -21.28 4.52 15.49
N GLY A 96 -21.13 4.01 14.26
CA GLY A 96 -19.88 3.40 13.83
C GLY A 96 -18.79 4.46 13.72
N LYS A 97 -17.55 4.10 14.09
CA LYS A 97 -16.41 4.98 13.89
C LYS A 97 -16.18 5.23 12.39
N ASN A 98 -15.88 6.48 12.04
CA ASN A 98 -15.51 6.82 10.67
C ASN A 98 -14.07 6.38 10.39
N HIS A 99 -13.90 5.56 9.38
CA HIS A 99 -12.61 5.02 8.96
C HIS A 99 -12.15 5.63 7.64
N GLY A 100 -10.84 5.82 7.48
CA GLY A 100 -10.20 6.21 6.22
C GLY A 100 -8.96 5.36 5.94
N LEU A 101 -8.55 5.32 4.67
CA LEU A 101 -7.37 4.58 4.24
C LEU A 101 -6.39 5.49 3.51
N ILE A 102 -5.10 5.37 3.88
CA ILE A 102 -3.99 5.96 3.12
C ILE A 102 -3.12 4.82 2.63
N PHE A 103 -2.82 4.82 1.34
CA PHE A 103 -1.92 3.86 0.71
C PHE A 103 -0.63 4.56 0.34
N ILE A 104 0.49 3.96 0.71
CA ILE A 104 1.84 4.37 0.30
C ILE A 104 2.38 3.27 -0.62
N LEU A 105 2.53 3.59 -1.88
CA LEU A 105 2.96 2.66 -2.93
C LEU A 105 4.43 2.89 -3.27
N ASP A 106 5.18 1.83 -3.26
CA ASP A 106 6.55 1.81 -3.74
C ASP A 106 6.59 1.92 -5.27
N TRP A 107 7.32 2.95 -5.75
CA TRP A 107 7.53 3.19 -7.18
C TRP A 107 9.02 3.09 -7.51
N SER A 108 9.67 2.02 -7.00
CA SER A 108 11.10 1.76 -7.16
C SER A 108 11.40 0.79 -8.30
N GLY A 109 12.70 0.72 -8.69
CA GLY A 109 13.15 -0.14 -9.77
C GLY A 109 12.93 -1.64 -9.52
N SER A 110 13.01 -2.09 -8.26
CA SER A 110 12.76 -3.48 -7.86
C SER A 110 11.33 -3.91 -8.11
N MET A 111 10.38 -2.98 -8.03
CA MET A 111 8.96 -3.23 -8.30
C MET A 111 8.63 -3.58 -9.76
N GLN A 112 9.55 -3.37 -10.71
CA GLN A 112 9.29 -3.49 -12.16
C GLN A 112 8.50 -4.74 -12.55
N TYR A 113 8.85 -5.89 -11.99
CA TYR A 113 8.23 -7.18 -12.36
C TYR A 113 6.95 -7.51 -11.59
N ILE A 114 6.70 -6.84 -10.46
CA ILE A 114 5.55 -7.11 -9.59
C ILE A 114 4.57 -5.94 -9.51
N LEU A 115 4.94 -4.79 -10.10
CA LEU A 115 4.17 -3.56 -10.02
C LEU A 115 2.73 -3.72 -10.52
N GLN A 116 2.55 -4.36 -11.68
CA GLN A 116 1.23 -4.58 -12.25
C GLN A 116 0.34 -5.44 -11.34
N ASP A 117 0.92 -6.45 -10.71
CA ASP A 117 0.19 -7.32 -9.79
C ASP A 117 -0.12 -6.61 -8.47
N THR A 118 0.79 -5.78 -7.99
CA THR A 118 0.56 -4.89 -6.85
C THR A 118 -0.58 -3.90 -7.15
N LEU A 119 -0.61 -3.32 -8.35
CA LEU A 119 -1.70 -2.45 -8.79
C LEU A 119 -3.04 -3.18 -8.85
N LYS A 120 -3.08 -4.47 -9.25
CA LYS A 120 -4.32 -5.26 -9.20
C LYS A 120 -4.90 -5.33 -7.78
N GLN A 121 -4.06 -5.57 -6.78
CA GLN A 121 -4.51 -5.61 -5.38
C GLN A 121 -4.96 -4.23 -4.89
N LEU A 122 -4.18 -3.20 -5.17
CA LEU A 122 -4.52 -1.83 -4.83
C LEU A 122 -5.86 -1.42 -5.46
N TYR A 123 -6.09 -1.73 -6.74
CA TYR A 123 -7.33 -1.38 -7.43
C TYR A 123 -8.54 -2.11 -6.87
N ASN A 124 -8.39 -3.36 -6.46
CA ASN A 124 -9.45 -4.09 -5.75
C ASN A 124 -9.84 -3.38 -4.44
N LEU A 125 -8.85 -2.91 -3.68
CA LEU A 125 -9.08 -2.16 -2.45
C LEU A 125 -9.70 -0.78 -2.72
N ILE A 126 -9.27 -0.06 -3.75
CA ILE A 126 -9.85 1.22 -4.16
C ILE A 126 -11.33 1.06 -4.53
N TRP A 127 -11.66 0.06 -5.36
CA TRP A 127 -13.05 -0.19 -5.74
C TRP A 127 -13.90 -0.67 -4.56
N PHE A 128 -13.32 -1.42 -3.63
CA PHE A 128 -13.97 -1.75 -2.36
C PHE A 128 -14.26 -0.48 -1.56
N CYS A 129 -13.27 0.36 -1.29
CA CYS A 129 -13.44 1.61 -0.54
C CYS A 129 -14.53 2.49 -1.13
N ARG A 130 -14.56 2.61 -2.45
CA ARG A 130 -15.61 3.36 -3.13
C ARG A 130 -17.02 2.79 -2.92
N LYS A 131 -17.16 1.47 -2.94
CA LYS A 131 -18.47 0.83 -2.74
C LYS A 131 -19.01 0.99 -1.33
N VAL A 132 -18.12 0.99 -0.34
CA VAL A 132 -18.48 1.14 1.08
C VAL A 132 -18.37 2.58 1.57
N ASN A 133 -18.08 3.54 0.67
CA ASN A 133 -17.91 4.98 0.95
C ASN A 133 -16.84 5.26 2.01
N ILE A 134 -15.74 4.53 2.00
CA ILE A 134 -14.57 4.81 2.83
C ILE A 134 -13.66 5.79 2.09
N PRO A 135 -13.34 6.97 2.66
CA PRO A 135 -12.38 7.90 2.07
C PRO A 135 -10.99 7.28 1.98
N PHE A 136 -10.30 7.57 0.89
CA PHE A 136 -8.93 7.09 0.68
C PHE A 136 -8.09 8.05 -0.14
N ASP A 137 -6.78 8.03 0.12
CA ASP A 137 -5.74 8.63 -0.71
C ASP A 137 -4.65 7.61 -1.01
N VAL A 138 -4.08 7.67 -2.21
CA VAL A 138 -2.97 6.82 -2.64
C VAL A 138 -1.80 7.68 -3.05
N TYR A 139 -0.70 7.52 -2.35
CA TYR A 139 0.57 8.19 -2.65
C TYR A 139 1.58 7.17 -3.16
N ALA A 140 2.34 7.54 -4.18
CA ALA A 140 3.48 6.77 -4.64
C ALA A 140 4.77 7.56 -4.41
N PHE A 141 5.80 6.90 -3.89
CA PHE A 141 7.10 7.53 -3.66
C PHE A 141 8.12 7.09 -4.69
N SER A 142 8.97 8.01 -5.10
CA SER A 142 10.11 7.79 -5.99
C SER A 142 11.17 8.86 -5.74
N ASN A 143 12.38 8.63 -6.22
CA ASN A 143 13.44 9.63 -6.30
C ASN A 143 14.03 9.68 -7.71
N GLU A 144 13.18 9.84 -8.72
CA GLU A 144 13.61 9.97 -10.10
C GLU A 144 14.55 11.15 -10.28
N TYR A 145 15.77 10.88 -10.76
CA TYR A 145 16.77 11.90 -11.06
C TYR A 145 16.26 12.86 -12.13
N LYS A 146 16.34 14.17 -11.84
CA LYS A 146 16.11 15.20 -12.86
C LYS A 146 17.18 15.06 -13.95
N ARG A 147 16.77 14.63 -15.12
CA ARG A 147 17.65 14.67 -16.29
C ARG A 147 17.88 16.13 -16.67
N GLN A 148 19.08 16.65 -16.49
CA GLN A 148 19.47 17.89 -17.12
C GLN A 148 19.53 17.66 -18.63
N ASP A 149 19.04 18.65 -19.40
CA ASP A 149 19.16 18.65 -20.85
C ASP A 149 20.66 18.70 -21.23
N GLY A 150 21.25 17.54 -21.50
CA GLY A 150 22.67 17.38 -21.80
C GLY A 150 23.36 16.38 -20.84
N TRP A 151 23.62 15.22 -21.29
CA TRP A 151 24.58 14.17 -20.87
C TRP A 151 25.15 14.26 -19.44
N GLY A 152 24.36 14.49 -18.40
CA GLY A 152 24.81 14.49 -17.03
C GLY A 152 23.69 14.20 -16.05
N TYR A 153 23.89 13.23 -15.16
CA TYR A 153 23.07 13.05 -13.97
C TYR A 153 23.55 14.05 -12.94
N SER A 154 22.79 15.08 -12.66
CA SER A 154 23.10 16.02 -11.59
C SER A 154 22.33 15.62 -10.33
N HIS A 155 23.04 15.09 -9.36
CA HIS A 155 22.60 15.07 -7.96
C HIS A 155 22.79 16.47 -7.36
N ASN A 156 21.92 17.41 -7.65
CA ASN A 156 21.94 18.67 -6.94
C ASN A 156 21.17 18.50 -5.63
N TYR A 157 21.85 18.01 -4.60
CA TYR A 157 21.41 18.14 -3.21
C TYR A 157 21.26 19.61 -2.76
N ASP A 158 21.60 20.53 -3.64
CA ASP A 158 21.60 21.96 -3.35
C ASP A 158 20.25 22.63 -3.60
N ASP A 159 19.36 22.07 -4.40
CA ASP A 159 18.03 22.60 -4.72
C ASP A 159 16.92 22.07 -3.82
N VAL A 160 17.14 21.96 -2.52
CA VAL A 160 16.06 21.56 -1.60
C VAL A 160 15.20 22.80 -1.23
N ALA A 161 13.89 22.58 -1.15
CA ALA A 161 12.91 23.64 -0.86
C ALA A 161 12.84 24.03 0.63
N TYR A 162 13.79 23.58 1.47
CA TYR A 162 13.84 23.86 2.90
C TYR A 162 15.21 24.38 3.33
N GLU A 163 15.24 25.11 4.43
CA GLU A 163 16.49 25.62 5.02
C GLU A 163 17.32 24.49 5.63
N LYS A 164 18.52 24.29 5.12
CA LYS A 164 19.48 23.29 5.64
C LYS A 164 20.01 23.76 7.00
N LYS A 165 19.79 22.95 8.02
CA LYS A 165 20.32 23.18 9.39
C LYS A 165 21.08 21.95 9.85
N GLU A 166 22.18 22.18 10.53
CA GLU A 166 22.99 21.10 11.11
C GLU A 166 22.15 20.19 12.00
N ASN A 167 22.40 18.87 11.92
CA ASN A 167 21.70 17.82 12.67
C ASN A 167 20.21 17.67 12.37
N ILE A 168 19.73 18.21 11.24
CA ILE A 168 18.39 17.94 10.73
C ILE A 168 18.47 16.86 9.65
N VAL A 169 17.44 16.02 9.58
CA VAL A 169 17.30 15.01 8.51
C VAL A 169 17.39 15.68 7.15
N ALA A 170 18.24 15.17 6.30
CA ALA A 170 18.39 15.62 4.91
C ALA A 170 17.48 14.77 4.02
N ILE A 171 16.56 15.43 3.35
CA ILE A 171 15.68 14.81 2.34
C ILE A 171 16.35 14.91 0.97
N ASP A 172 16.36 13.83 0.22
CA ASP A 172 16.86 13.80 -1.14
C ASP A 172 16.13 14.84 -2.01
N SER A 173 16.87 15.67 -2.74
CA SER A 173 16.30 16.70 -3.64
C SER A 173 15.48 16.11 -4.79
N CYS A 174 15.74 14.85 -5.12
CA CYS A 174 14.99 14.09 -6.13
C CYS A 174 13.74 13.41 -5.55
N PHE A 175 13.58 13.40 -4.23
CA PHE A 175 12.41 12.81 -3.59
C PHE A 175 11.10 13.40 -4.14
N SER A 176 10.18 12.52 -4.46
CA SER A 176 8.86 12.86 -4.95
C SER A 176 7.81 11.96 -4.32
N LEU A 177 6.82 12.56 -3.70
CA LEU A 177 5.64 11.88 -3.20
C LEU A 177 4.45 12.34 -4.04
N MET A 178 3.92 11.43 -4.86
CA MET A 178 2.89 11.71 -5.86
C MET A 178 1.55 11.20 -5.38
N ASN A 179 0.52 12.03 -5.33
CA ASN A 179 -0.85 11.55 -5.13
C ASN A 179 -1.36 10.95 -6.44
N PHE A 180 -1.49 9.62 -6.49
CA PHE A 180 -1.98 8.91 -7.67
C PHE A 180 -3.50 8.88 -7.74
N PHE A 181 -4.15 8.63 -6.60
CA PHE A 181 -5.60 8.47 -6.53
C PHE A 181 -6.15 9.06 -5.24
N THR A 182 -7.34 9.64 -5.34
CA THR A 182 -8.08 10.15 -4.19
C THR A 182 -9.57 9.81 -4.30
N SER A 183 -10.23 9.64 -3.16
CA SER A 183 -11.67 9.42 -3.10
C SER A 183 -12.49 10.66 -3.52
N ASP A 184 -11.88 11.84 -3.54
CA ASP A 184 -12.58 13.11 -3.79
C ASP A 184 -12.97 13.36 -5.24
N ILE A 185 -12.41 12.59 -6.15
CA ILE A 185 -12.69 12.73 -7.58
C ILE A 185 -13.87 11.87 -8.05
N LYS A 186 -14.46 12.27 -9.17
CA LYS A 186 -15.55 11.53 -9.81
C LYS A 186 -15.08 10.15 -10.26
N GLY A 187 -15.97 9.15 -10.23
CA GLY A 187 -15.65 7.78 -10.59
C GLY A 187 -15.05 7.60 -11.98
N LYS A 188 -15.56 8.36 -12.95
CA LYS A 188 -15.04 8.31 -14.34
C LYS A 188 -13.60 8.82 -14.43
N ASP A 189 -13.27 9.85 -13.66
CA ASP A 189 -11.93 10.44 -13.68
C ASP A 189 -10.94 9.54 -12.93
N LEU A 190 -11.37 8.91 -11.83
CA LEU A 190 -10.58 7.90 -11.14
C LEU A 190 -10.29 6.70 -12.05
N ASP A 191 -11.28 6.18 -12.76
CA ASP A 191 -11.09 5.07 -13.71
C ASP A 191 -10.07 5.43 -14.81
N LYS A 192 -10.08 6.68 -15.30
CA LYS A 192 -9.08 7.18 -16.26
C LYS A 192 -7.67 7.26 -15.65
N GLN A 193 -7.56 7.75 -14.41
CA GLN A 193 -6.28 7.79 -13.71
C GLN A 193 -5.73 6.37 -13.50
N MET A 194 -6.57 5.44 -13.05
CA MET A 194 -6.18 4.04 -12.87
C MET A 194 -5.70 3.40 -14.18
N LEU A 195 -6.41 3.64 -15.29
CA LEU A 195 -5.99 3.18 -16.61
C LEU A 195 -4.63 3.76 -17.02
N ASN A 196 -4.40 5.07 -16.80
CA ASN A 196 -3.14 5.70 -17.18
C ASN A 196 -1.96 5.18 -16.35
N ILE A 197 -2.13 4.95 -15.05
CA ILE A 197 -1.09 4.31 -14.21
C ILE A 197 -0.88 2.85 -14.62
N TRP A 198 -1.94 2.13 -15.00
CA TRP A 198 -1.83 0.78 -15.55
C TRP A 198 -1.00 0.73 -16.84
N ARG A 199 -1.22 1.69 -17.75
CA ARG A 199 -0.40 1.83 -18.97
C ARG A 199 1.07 2.05 -18.64
N VAL A 200 1.39 2.97 -17.69
CA VAL A 200 2.78 3.20 -17.26
C VAL A 200 3.40 1.92 -16.70
N ALA A 201 2.71 1.21 -15.80
CA ALA A 201 3.21 -0.03 -15.23
C ALA A 201 3.45 -1.12 -16.29
N SER A 202 2.60 -1.18 -17.32
CA SER A 202 2.75 -2.12 -18.42
C SER A 202 3.97 -1.82 -19.28
N LEU A 203 4.30 -0.53 -19.48
CA LEU A 203 5.48 -0.11 -20.25
C LEU A 203 6.80 -0.60 -19.63
N PHE A 204 6.90 -0.67 -18.31
CA PHE A 204 8.10 -1.17 -17.64
C PHE A 204 8.38 -2.66 -17.92
N ARG A 205 7.35 -3.45 -18.24
CA ARG A 205 7.49 -4.89 -18.51
C ARG A 205 7.80 -5.24 -19.96
N THR A 206 7.23 -4.51 -20.90
CA THR A 206 7.12 -4.99 -22.29
C THR A 206 7.71 -4.06 -23.34
N TRP A 207 7.84 -2.76 -23.05
CA TRP A 207 8.03 -1.77 -24.11
C TRP A 207 9.20 -0.82 -23.85
N GLY A 208 10.43 -1.35 -23.83
CA GLY A 208 11.64 -0.55 -23.58
C GLY A 208 11.90 0.62 -24.55
N HIS A 209 11.08 0.78 -25.59
CA HIS A 209 11.21 1.85 -26.59
C HIS A 209 10.15 2.97 -26.45
N ILE A 210 9.19 2.81 -25.57
CA ILE A 210 8.15 3.83 -25.33
C ILE A 210 8.54 4.63 -24.10
N SER A 211 8.58 5.95 -24.25
CA SER A 211 8.88 6.83 -23.13
C SER A 211 7.67 6.92 -22.18
N TYR A 212 7.93 7.14 -20.91
CA TYR A 212 6.92 7.34 -19.87
C TYR A 212 6.91 8.80 -19.43
N PRO A 213 5.81 9.28 -18.83
CA PRO A 213 5.71 10.65 -18.37
C PRO A 213 6.82 10.98 -17.36
N ARG A 214 7.29 12.22 -17.34
CA ARG A 214 8.27 12.72 -16.36
C ARG A 214 7.78 12.45 -14.93
N ARG A 215 8.68 12.11 -14.03
CA ARG A 215 8.45 11.76 -12.62
C ARG A 215 7.77 10.41 -12.38
N LEU A 216 7.53 9.63 -13.42
CA LEU A 216 6.98 8.28 -13.30
C LEU A 216 8.01 7.19 -13.63
N ALA A 217 9.29 7.52 -13.73
CA ALA A 217 10.34 6.52 -13.80
C ALA A 217 10.46 5.75 -12.48
N LEU A 218 10.73 4.46 -12.59
CA LEU A 218 11.10 3.65 -11.44
C LEU A 218 12.53 4.01 -11.02
N SER A 219 12.75 4.27 -9.73
CA SER A 219 14.06 4.69 -9.21
C SER A 219 14.37 4.03 -7.86
N GLY A 220 14.98 4.71 -6.92
CA GLY A 220 15.28 4.19 -5.59
C GLY A 220 14.06 4.11 -4.68
N THR A 221 14.29 3.72 -3.41
CA THR A 221 13.23 3.43 -2.44
C THR A 221 13.27 4.42 -1.26
N PRO A 222 12.83 5.69 -1.43
CA PRO A 222 12.77 6.69 -0.36
C PRO A 222 11.54 6.48 0.54
N LEU A 223 11.38 5.28 1.08
CA LEU A 223 10.26 4.93 1.96
C LEU A 223 10.30 5.74 3.26
N ASN A 224 11.47 5.92 3.87
CA ASN A 224 11.62 6.65 5.12
C ASN A 224 11.19 8.12 4.96
N GLU A 225 11.55 8.77 3.88
CA GLU A 225 11.12 10.11 3.54
C GLU A 225 9.60 10.19 3.35
N SER A 226 9.02 9.20 2.71
CA SER A 226 7.55 9.14 2.52
C SER A 226 6.81 8.97 3.85
N LEU A 227 7.33 8.17 4.77
CA LEU A 227 6.78 8.01 6.12
C LEU A 227 6.88 9.31 6.93
N ILE A 228 7.99 10.05 6.81
CA ILE A 228 8.12 11.36 7.46
C ILE A 228 7.05 12.34 6.96
N CYS A 229 6.71 12.33 5.67
CA CYS A 229 5.65 13.18 5.10
C CYS A 229 4.27 12.88 5.69
N LEU A 230 4.03 11.66 6.21
CA LEU A 230 2.76 11.32 6.86
C LEU A 230 2.47 12.18 8.10
N ARG A 231 3.48 12.78 8.72
CA ARG A 231 3.30 13.73 9.83
C ARG A 231 2.43 14.93 9.43
N GLN A 232 2.44 15.31 8.17
CA GLN A 232 1.62 16.38 7.61
C GLN A 232 0.34 15.85 6.96
N ILE A 233 0.46 14.78 6.20
CA ILE A 233 -0.65 14.21 5.42
C ILE A 233 -1.76 13.67 6.32
N LEU A 234 -1.41 12.91 7.39
CA LEU A 234 -2.40 12.26 8.25
C LEU A 234 -3.35 13.24 8.93
N PRO A 235 -2.87 14.33 9.59
CA PRO A 235 -3.78 15.30 10.20
C PRO A 235 -4.67 16.02 9.19
N GLU A 236 -4.15 16.33 8.02
CA GLU A 236 -4.92 16.99 6.95
C GLU A 236 -6.02 16.07 6.44
N PHE A 237 -5.70 14.80 6.18
CA PHE A 237 -6.64 13.78 5.74
C PHE A 237 -7.73 13.51 6.79
N GLN A 238 -7.35 13.33 8.07
CA GLN A 238 -8.30 13.13 9.16
C GLN A 238 -9.25 14.31 9.31
N LYS A 239 -8.72 15.54 9.28
CA LYS A 239 -9.52 16.76 9.39
C LYS A 239 -10.48 16.93 8.21
N LYS A 240 -9.98 16.70 6.98
CA LYS A 240 -10.75 16.85 5.74
C LYS A 240 -11.98 15.94 5.69
N HIS A 241 -11.83 14.70 6.14
CA HIS A 241 -12.87 13.68 6.06
C HIS A 241 -13.55 13.40 7.41
N ASN A 242 -13.21 14.15 8.47
CA ASN A 242 -13.72 13.98 9.83
C ASN A 242 -13.59 12.52 10.33
N LEU A 243 -12.37 11.98 10.28
CA LEU A 243 -12.08 10.57 10.59
C LEU A 243 -11.61 10.36 12.01
N GLU A 244 -12.13 9.32 12.65
CA GLU A 244 -11.69 8.88 13.98
C GLU A 244 -10.51 7.90 13.90
N LYS A 245 -10.49 7.05 12.86
CA LYS A 245 -9.44 6.07 12.64
C LYS A 245 -8.94 6.11 11.20
N VAL A 246 -7.64 5.92 11.01
CA VAL A 246 -7.02 5.78 9.70
C VAL A 246 -6.18 4.51 9.67
N GLN A 247 -6.23 3.79 8.56
CA GLN A 247 -5.32 2.70 8.26
C GLN A 247 -4.33 3.19 7.22
N CYS A 248 -3.04 3.24 7.56
CA CYS A 248 -1.98 3.58 6.65
C CYS A 248 -1.33 2.29 6.13
N ILE A 249 -1.45 2.02 4.84
CA ILE A 249 -1.03 0.77 4.22
C ILE A 249 0.17 1.05 3.34
N VAL A 250 1.31 0.44 3.68
CA VAL A 250 2.56 0.55 2.92
C VAL A 250 2.72 -0.69 2.04
N LEU A 251 2.77 -0.48 0.73
CA LEU A 251 2.92 -1.51 -0.29
C LEU A 251 4.34 -1.40 -0.88
N THR A 252 5.23 -2.33 -0.55
CA THR A 252 6.63 -2.32 -1.01
C THR A 252 7.17 -3.73 -1.25
N ASP A 253 8.18 -3.87 -2.09
CA ASP A 253 8.99 -5.09 -2.23
C ASP A 253 10.40 -4.90 -1.70
N GLY A 254 10.75 -3.68 -1.42
CA GLY A 254 12.09 -3.21 -1.07
C GLY A 254 12.24 -2.76 0.37
N GLU A 255 13.44 -2.42 0.65
CA GLU A 255 13.91 -1.89 1.90
C GLU A 255 14.18 -0.41 1.71
N ALA A 256 13.90 0.38 2.75
CA ALA A 256 14.13 1.82 2.70
C ALA A 256 15.62 2.14 2.52
N ALA A 257 15.93 3.13 1.71
CA ALA A 257 17.25 3.71 1.66
C ALA A 257 17.63 4.35 3.01
N HIS A 258 18.95 4.40 3.30
CA HIS A 258 19.42 5.08 4.50
C HIS A 258 19.10 6.58 4.42
N LEU A 259 18.66 7.14 5.54
CA LEU A 259 18.52 8.58 5.68
C LEU A 259 19.87 9.26 5.84
N ALA A 260 19.96 10.49 5.37
CA ALA A 260 21.06 11.39 5.61
C ALA A 260 20.67 12.49 6.62
N HIS A 261 21.68 13.16 7.18
CA HIS A 261 21.49 14.35 7.99
C HIS A 261 22.42 15.46 7.50
N HIS A 262 22.05 16.69 7.76
CA HIS A 262 22.88 17.83 7.44
C HIS A 262 24.00 18.00 8.45
N VAL A 263 25.23 18.20 7.95
CA VAL A 263 26.43 18.42 8.74
C VAL A 263 27.16 19.65 8.23
N LYS A 264 27.79 20.39 9.13
CA LYS A 264 28.73 21.43 8.77
C LYS A 264 30.01 20.77 8.23
N VAL A 265 30.37 21.07 7.01
CA VAL A 265 31.59 20.57 6.34
C VAL A 265 32.57 21.70 6.23
N GLU A 266 33.78 21.49 6.80
CA GLU A 266 34.90 22.39 6.68
C GLU A 266 36.00 21.68 5.87
N ARG A 267 36.39 22.26 4.75
CA ARG A 267 37.45 21.71 3.90
C ARG A 267 38.60 22.70 3.83
N SER A 268 39.81 22.22 3.89
CA SER A 268 41.02 23.05 3.89
C SER A 268 41.27 23.87 2.62
N TRP A 269 40.51 23.58 1.56
CA TRP A 269 40.58 24.27 0.26
C TRP A 269 39.35 25.14 -0.05
N GLU A 270 38.42 25.26 0.89
CA GLU A 270 37.22 26.13 0.76
C GLU A 270 37.35 27.27 1.77
N ASP A 271 37.06 28.50 1.32
CA ASP A 271 37.19 29.69 2.15
C ASP A 271 36.13 29.77 3.25
N GLU A 272 34.93 29.16 3.03
CA GLU A 272 33.84 29.15 3.99
C GLU A 272 33.26 27.74 4.20
N PRO A 273 32.90 27.38 5.44
CA PRO A 273 32.21 26.11 5.71
C PRO A 273 30.79 26.13 5.12
N TYR A 274 30.36 24.98 4.59
CA TYR A 274 29.03 24.82 4.04
C TYR A 274 28.24 23.69 4.75
N ILE A 275 26.91 23.69 4.59
CA ILE A 275 26.08 22.62 5.12
C ILE A 275 25.90 21.54 4.04
N GLY A 276 26.63 20.45 4.21
CA GLY A 276 26.52 19.24 3.39
C GLY A 276 25.53 18.22 3.93
N SER A 277 25.49 17.03 3.32
CA SER A 277 24.74 15.89 3.83
C SER A 277 25.67 14.68 4.05
N ARG A 278 25.39 13.91 5.08
CA ARG A 278 26.11 12.68 5.43
C ARG A 278 25.12 11.61 5.85
N ASN A 279 25.35 10.37 5.41
CA ASN A 279 24.52 9.25 5.84
C ASN A 279 24.54 9.12 7.36
N ILE A 280 23.39 8.85 7.95
CA ILE A 280 23.25 8.63 9.37
C ILE A 280 23.87 7.26 9.71
N LEU A 281 24.81 7.27 10.66
CA LEU A 281 25.42 6.04 11.18
C LEU A 281 24.63 5.53 12.38
N PRO A 282 24.30 4.24 12.44
CA PRO A 282 23.35 3.71 13.42
C PRO A 282 23.76 3.91 14.88
N GLU A 283 25.00 3.68 15.23
CA GLU A 283 25.45 3.35 16.60
C GLU A 283 25.15 4.36 17.71
N ALA A 284 25.19 5.66 17.41
CA ALA A 284 25.05 6.73 18.40
C ALA A 284 23.97 7.74 18.02
N THR A 285 23.09 7.39 17.08
CA THR A 285 22.14 8.32 16.51
C THR A 285 20.74 8.06 17.04
N PHE A 286 20.04 9.14 17.32
CA PHE A 286 18.64 9.14 17.76
C PHE A 286 17.84 10.06 16.86
N ILE A 287 16.65 9.62 16.46
CA ILE A 287 15.62 10.51 15.93
C ILE A 287 14.95 11.18 17.12
N ARG A 288 15.00 12.51 17.20
CA ARG A 288 14.33 13.27 18.24
C ARG A 288 13.09 13.95 17.70
N ASP A 289 11.97 13.63 18.28
CA ASP A 289 10.74 14.40 18.07
C ASP A 289 10.67 15.56 19.05
N ARG A 290 10.80 16.78 18.55
CA ARG A 290 10.75 17.99 19.38
C ARG A 290 9.34 18.29 19.92
N LYS A 291 8.30 17.82 19.22
CA LYS A 291 6.90 18.04 19.63
C LYS A 291 6.51 17.11 20.78
N LEU A 292 6.92 15.84 20.72
CA LEU A 292 6.68 14.84 21.77
C LEU A 292 7.75 14.89 22.87
N GLY A 293 8.95 15.42 22.59
CA GLY A 293 10.10 15.35 23.48
C GLY A 293 10.76 13.96 23.54
N SER A 294 10.29 13.01 22.72
CA SER A 294 10.76 11.62 22.70
C SER A 294 11.98 11.43 21.80
N ASN A 295 12.80 10.44 22.15
CA ASN A 295 13.96 10.03 21.37
C ASN A 295 13.81 8.57 20.94
N TYR A 296 14.06 8.27 19.67
CA TYR A 296 13.99 6.94 19.07
C TYR A 296 15.38 6.54 18.63
N LYS A 297 15.90 5.48 19.25
CA LYS A 297 17.26 5.00 18.97
C LYS A 297 17.25 4.24 17.64
N ILE A 298 18.23 4.55 16.78
CA ILE A 298 18.46 3.81 15.55
C ILE A 298 19.41 2.66 15.85
N GLY A 299 18.99 1.43 15.60
CA GLY A 299 19.80 0.23 15.78
C GLY A 299 20.62 -0.10 14.53
N TYR A 300 21.26 -1.27 14.57
CA TYR A 300 22.16 -1.75 13.49
C TYR A 300 21.45 -2.48 12.36
N LYS A 301 20.24 -2.98 12.63
CA LYS A 301 19.49 -3.68 11.61
C LYS A 301 19.04 -2.64 10.58
N PHE A 302 19.09 -3.04 9.36
CA PHE A 302 18.75 -2.19 8.26
C PHE A 302 17.26 -1.72 8.28
N THR A 303 16.38 -2.46 8.97
CA THR A 303 14.98 -2.06 9.24
C THR A 303 14.85 -1.02 10.34
N ASP A 304 15.86 -0.84 11.20
CA ASP A 304 15.76 -0.07 12.45
C ASP A 304 15.47 1.42 12.21
N PHE A 305 15.85 1.97 11.06
CA PHE A 305 15.44 3.34 10.67
C PHE A 305 13.94 3.45 10.46
N THR A 306 13.40 2.57 9.65
CA THR A 306 11.96 2.52 9.36
C THR A 306 11.18 2.24 10.64
N ASP A 307 11.68 1.32 11.48
CA ASP A 307 11.11 0.99 12.77
C ASP A 307 11.05 2.19 13.72
N SER A 308 12.14 2.97 13.80
CA SER A 308 12.18 4.18 14.62
C SER A 308 11.21 5.27 14.14
N ILE A 309 11.05 5.42 12.82
CA ILE A 309 10.08 6.36 12.24
C ILE A 309 8.66 5.90 12.50
N LEU A 310 8.38 4.61 12.33
CA LEU A 310 7.06 4.05 12.61
C LEU A 310 6.66 4.21 14.07
N GLN A 311 7.57 3.92 15.03
CA GLN A 311 7.33 4.15 16.45
C GLN A 311 7.00 5.63 16.74
N ASN A 312 7.75 6.56 16.14
CA ASN A 312 7.44 7.99 16.27
C ASN A 312 6.07 8.34 15.72
N LEU A 313 5.67 7.77 14.56
CA LEU A 313 4.36 8.02 13.98
C LEU A 313 3.23 7.40 14.82
N GLN A 314 3.42 6.22 15.38
CA GLN A 314 2.45 5.57 16.28
C GLN A 314 2.24 6.39 17.55
N ASP A 315 3.31 6.94 18.14
CA ASP A 315 3.21 7.81 19.31
C ASP A 315 2.51 9.14 18.99
N LEU A 316 2.73 9.70 17.78
CA LEU A 316 2.08 10.92 17.34
C LEU A 316 0.60 10.72 16.98
N PHE A 317 0.27 9.55 16.44
CA PHE A 317 -1.04 9.26 15.86
C PHE A 317 -1.62 7.93 16.40
N PRO A 318 -2.01 7.85 17.67
CA PRO A 318 -2.48 6.61 18.29
C PRO A 318 -3.79 6.08 17.69
N THR A 319 -4.47 6.86 16.86
CA THR A 319 -5.69 6.47 16.13
C THR A 319 -5.40 5.96 14.71
N VAL A 320 -4.11 5.90 14.33
CA VAL A 320 -3.67 5.42 13.02
C VAL A 320 -2.97 4.09 13.19
N ASN A 321 -3.37 3.08 12.42
CA ASN A 321 -2.67 1.80 12.35
C ASN A 321 -1.80 1.78 11.09
N PHE A 322 -0.55 1.37 11.24
CA PHE A 322 0.42 1.25 10.15
C PHE A 322 0.55 -0.23 9.74
N ILE A 323 0.14 -0.53 8.52
CA ILE A 323 0.10 -1.89 7.98
C ILE A 323 1.12 -2.00 6.85
N GLY A 324 2.11 -2.88 7.00
CA GLY A 324 3.05 -3.21 5.94
C GLY A 324 2.53 -4.38 5.09
N ILE A 325 2.61 -4.26 3.78
CA ILE A 325 2.36 -5.36 2.85
C ILE A 325 3.57 -5.46 1.93
N ARG A 326 4.29 -6.57 2.02
CA ARG A 326 5.45 -6.84 1.20
C ARG A 326 5.18 -7.95 0.19
N VAL A 327 5.50 -7.69 -1.04
CA VAL A 327 5.44 -8.68 -2.11
C VAL A 327 6.85 -9.20 -2.38
N ILE A 328 7.03 -10.52 -2.31
CA ILE A 328 8.34 -11.15 -2.53
C ILE A 328 8.26 -12.29 -3.54
N SER A 329 9.39 -12.65 -4.11
CA SER A 329 9.48 -13.81 -4.99
C SER A 329 9.16 -15.11 -4.25
N PRO A 330 8.61 -16.15 -4.93
CA PRO A 330 8.26 -17.41 -4.28
C PRO A 330 9.40 -18.11 -3.53
N ARG A 331 10.64 -17.86 -3.94
CA ARG A 331 11.85 -18.46 -3.35
C ARG A 331 12.46 -17.61 -2.21
N GLY A 332 12.05 -16.36 -2.05
CA GLY A 332 12.65 -15.39 -1.12
C GLY A 332 12.11 -15.44 0.31
N ALA A 333 11.06 -16.23 0.60
CA ALA A 333 10.34 -16.16 1.86
C ALA A 333 11.18 -16.42 3.10
N LEU A 334 11.92 -17.54 3.13
CA LEU A 334 12.75 -17.90 4.29
C LEU A 334 13.94 -16.97 4.47
N SER A 335 14.59 -16.56 3.37
CA SER A 335 15.67 -15.58 3.42
C SER A 335 15.17 -14.28 4.03
N PHE A 336 14.02 -13.80 3.60
CA PHE A 336 13.40 -12.60 4.14
C PHE A 336 13.00 -12.75 5.63
N ALA A 337 12.37 -13.86 6.00
CA ALA A 337 11.96 -14.11 7.39
C ALA A 337 13.15 -14.12 8.36
N ARG A 338 14.32 -14.57 7.93
CA ARG A 338 15.56 -14.59 8.75
C ARG A 338 16.08 -13.21 9.12
N HIS A 339 15.68 -12.15 8.43
CA HIS A 339 16.02 -10.77 8.83
C HIS A 339 15.27 -10.33 10.10
N PHE A 340 14.12 -10.95 10.39
CA PHE A 340 13.29 -10.60 11.56
C PHE A 340 13.45 -11.57 12.72
N THR A 341 13.70 -12.86 12.45
CA THR A 341 13.82 -13.88 13.51
C THR A 341 14.90 -14.90 13.18
N THR A 342 15.64 -15.30 14.22
CA THR A 342 16.60 -16.43 14.20
C THR A 342 15.99 -17.68 14.85
N ASP A 343 14.78 -17.62 15.38
CA ASP A 343 14.10 -18.74 16.02
C ASP A 343 13.63 -19.76 14.98
N GLU A 344 14.26 -20.93 14.97
CA GLU A 344 13.95 -22.04 14.05
C GLU A 344 12.48 -22.53 14.20
N THR A 345 11.88 -22.40 15.36
CA THR A 345 10.48 -22.80 15.55
C THR A 345 9.54 -21.85 14.81
N LYS A 346 9.77 -20.55 14.90
CA LYS A 346 9.04 -19.50 14.13
C LYS A 346 9.28 -19.66 12.63
N LEU A 347 10.53 -19.91 12.21
CA LEU A 347 10.87 -20.11 10.80
C LEU A 347 10.15 -21.36 10.22
N ASN A 348 10.06 -22.43 10.97
CA ASN A 348 9.31 -23.64 10.54
C ASN A 348 7.80 -23.36 10.39
N VAL A 349 7.21 -22.55 11.24
CA VAL A 349 5.80 -22.12 11.11
C VAL A 349 5.63 -21.29 9.84
N ILE A 350 6.50 -20.29 9.63
CA ILE A 350 6.50 -19.46 8.43
C ILE A 350 6.65 -20.31 7.17
N GLU A 351 7.54 -21.30 7.16
CA GLU A 351 7.72 -22.20 6.02
C GLU A 351 6.46 -23.03 5.72
N LYS A 352 5.79 -23.54 6.75
CA LYS A 352 4.52 -24.27 6.61
C LYS A 352 3.42 -23.38 6.06
N ASP A 353 3.29 -22.18 6.59
CA ASP A 353 2.32 -21.19 6.12
C ASP A 353 2.63 -20.78 4.68
N TRP A 354 3.89 -20.53 4.35
CA TRP A 354 4.30 -20.21 2.98
C TRP A 354 4.02 -21.34 1.99
N LYS A 355 4.27 -22.59 2.37
CA LYS A 355 3.93 -23.76 1.53
C LYS A 355 2.43 -23.89 1.31
N LYS A 356 1.63 -23.59 2.33
CA LYS A 356 0.17 -23.76 2.32
C LYS A 356 -0.57 -22.58 1.71
N THR A 357 -0.19 -21.36 2.09
CA THR A 357 -0.93 -20.14 1.78
C THR A 357 -0.14 -19.14 0.93
N LYS A 358 1.16 -19.36 0.72
CA LYS A 358 2.06 -18.42 0.02
C LYS A 358 2.01 -16.99 0.62
N SER A 359 1.68 -16.93 1.90
CA SER A 359 1.65 -15.71 2.70
C SER A 359 1.96 -16.03 4.15
N PHE A 360 2.49 -15.08 4.88
CA PHE A 360 2.67 -15.14 6.33
C PHE A 360 2.65 -13.73 6.93
N ASN A 361 2.52 -13.66 8.24
CA ASN A 361 2.57 -12.42 9.01
C ASN A 361 3.86 -12.40 9.84
N ILE A 362 4.55 -11.25 9.85
CA ILE A 362 5.71 -11.00 10.71
C ILE A 362 5.22 -10.33 11.99
N GLN A 363 5.51 -10.93 13.13
CA GLN A 363 5.12 -10.42 14.44
C GLN A 363 6.17 -9.48 15.05
N ASP A 364 7.42 -9.64 14.68
CA ASP A 364 8.56 -8.91 15.24
C ASP A 364 8.92 -7.69 14.34
N SER A 365 7.95 -6.86 13.99
CA SER A 365 8.13 -5.62 13.23
C SER A 365 7.47 -4.45 13.94
N SER A 366 7.87 -3.22 13.61
CA SER A 366 7.25 -2.01 14.16
C SER A 366 5.94 -1.62 13.47
N TYR A 367 5.53 -2.32 12.42
CA TYR A 367 4.17 -2.20 11.89
C TYR A 367 3.16 -2.84 12.85
N ASP A 368 1.97 -2.28 12.96
CA ASP A 368 0.85 -2.90 13.72
C ASP A 368 0.45 -4.26 13.14
N ALA A 369 0.63 -4.43 11.82
CA ALA A 369 0.55 -5.71 11.12
C ALA A 369 1.47 -5.70 9.91
N TYR A 370 2.23 -6.79 9.69
CA TYR A 370 3.14 -6.88 8.55
C TYR A 370 2.92 -8.17 7.77
N PHE A 371 2.29 -8.06 6.62
CA PHE A 371 1.94 -9.17 5.75
C PHE A 371 2.97 -9.36 4.64
N VAL A 372 3.37 -10.60 4.41
CA VAL A 372 4.25 -10.99 3.31
C VAL A 372 3.49 -11.86 2.33
N LEU A 373 3.49 -11.49 1.06
CA LEU A 373 2.76 -12.14 -0.02
C LEU A 373 3.71 -12.62 -1.12
N SER A 374 3.40 -13.75 -1.74
CA SER A 374 4.14 -14.22 -2.91
C SER A 374 3.67 -13.53 -4.19
N SER A 375 4.61 -13.03 -5.00
CA SER A 375 4.32 -12.48 -6.33
C SER A 375 3.62 -13.51 -7.26
N ALA A 376 3.92 -14.81 -7.12
CA ALA A 376 3.25 -15.85 -7.90
C ALA A 376 1.74 -15.97 -7.63
N ASN A 377 1.27 -15.55 -6.46
CA ASN A 377 -0.16 -15.58 -6.13
C ASN A 377 -0.93 -14.38 -6.70
N LEU A 378 -0.22 -13.35 -7.09
CA LEU A 378 -0.80 -12.15 -7.69
C LEU A 378 -1.04 -12.35 -9.20
N ASN A 379 -0.35 -13.32 -9.79
CA ASN A 379 -0.40 -13.64 -11.23
C ASN A 379 -1.43 -14.71 -11.61
N ASP A 380 -2.27 -15.18 -10.70
CA ASP A 380 -3.25 -16.21 -11.01
C ASP A 380 -4.39 -15.69 -11.90
N ASN A 381 -4.06 -15.47 -13.19
CA ASN A 381 -4.86 -15.99 -14.27
C ASN A 381 -4.66 -17.51 -14.27
N ALA A 382 -5.10 -18.20 -13.23
CA ALA A 382 -5.30 -19.63 -13.29
C ALA A 382 -6.46 -19.83 -14.27
N GLU A 383 -6.15 -19.76 -15.56
CA GLU A 383 -6.98 -20.33 -16.58
C GLU A 383 -7.25 -21.76 -16.14
N PHE A 384 -8.50 -22.08 -16.11
CA PHE A 384 -8.97 -23.43 -15.89
C PHE A 384 -8.61 -24.23 -17.16
N GLU A 385 -7.31 -24.51 -17.31
CA GLU A 385 -6.80 -25.40 -18.36
C GLU A 385 -7.15 -26.82 -18.01
N VAL A 386 -8.24 -27.26 -18.55
CA VAL A 386 -8.59 -28.68 -18.60
C VAL A 386 -8.31 -29.16 -20.03
N LYS A 387 -7.40 -30.11 -20.17
CA LYS A 387 -7.20 -30.78 -21.46
C LYS A 387 -8.55 -31.34 -21.95
N GLU A 388 -8.83 -31.24 -23.25
CA GLU A 388 -10.08 -31.72 -23.84
C GLU A 388 -10.46 -33.16 -23.45
N ASP A 389 -9.45 -34.00 -23.18
CA ASP A 389 -9.61 -35.42 -22.78
C ASP A 389 -9.56 -35.66 -21.27
N ALA A 390 -9.72 -34.64 -20.43
CA ALA A 390 -9.58 -34.79 -18.99
C ALA A 390 -10.74 -35.57 -18.36
N THR A 391 -10.41 -36.55 -17.54
CA THR A 391 -11.39 -37.32 -16.76
C THR A 391 -12.15 -36.44 -15.74
N LYS A 392 -13.37 -36.83 -15.35
CA LYS A 392 -14.16 -36.16 -14.32
C LYS A 392 -13.37 -35.89 -13.02
N SER A 393 -12.46 -36.78 -12.65
CA SER A 393 -11.58 -36.67 -11.48
C SER A 393 -10.53 -35.55 -11.67
N GLN A 394 -9.94 -35.45 -12.86
CA GLN A 394 -8.97 -34.41 -13.20
C GLN A 394 -9.64 -33.03 -13.29
N ILE A 395 -10.85 -32.95 -13.86
CA ILE A 395 -11.67 -31.74 -13.89
C ILE A 395 -12.00 -31.28 -12.46
N LYS A 396 -12.42 -32.23 -11.61
CA LYS A 396 -12.71 -31.95 -10.20
C LYS A 396 -11.46 -31.50 -9.42
N SER A 397 -10.31 -32.12 -9.67
CA SER A 397 -9.03 -31.74 -9.05
C SER A 397 -8.53 -30.37 -9.52
N ALA A 398 -8.66 -30.07 -10.81
CA ALA A 398 -8.34 -28.76 -11.38
C ALA A 398 -9.28 -27.67 -10.84
N PHE A 399 -10.58 -27.96 -10.75
CA PHE A 399 -11.57 -27.08 -10.15
C PHE A 399 -11.31 -26.83 -8.65
N VAL A 400 -11.00 -27.88 -7.89
CA VAL A 400 -10.62 -27.75 -6.46
C VAL A 400 -9.32 -26.97 -6.29
N ARG A 401 -8.35 -27.11 -7.20
CA ARG A 401 -7.14 -26.28 -7.22
C ARG A 401 -7.47 -24.81 -7.48
N SER A 402 -8.27 -24.51 -8.50
CA SER A 402 -8.68 -23.14 -8.80
C SER A 402 -9.47 -22.50 -7.66
N LEU A 403 -10.30 -23.27 -6.96
CA LEU A 403 -11.00 -22.80 -5.76
C LEU A 403 -10.08 -22.60 -4.54
N LYS A 404 -9.00 -23.39 -4.43
CA LYS A 404 -8.01 -23.23 -3.35
C LYS A 404 -7.18 -21.98 -3.51
N THR A 405 -6.75 -21.65 -4.73
CA THR A 405 -6.04 -20.40 -5.06
C THR A 405 -6.90 -19.16 -4.77
N LYS A 406 -8.18 -19.18 -5.13
CA LYS A 406 -9.13 -18.11 -4.79
C LYS A 406 -9.38 -17.93 -3.27
N LYS A 407 -9.21 -18.98 -2.46
CA LYS A 407 -9.32 -18.90 -0.98
C LYS A 407 -8.19 -18.08 -0.34
N LEU A 408 -7.07 -17.95 -1.00
CA LEU A 408 -5.86 -17.37 -0.44
C LEU A 408 -5.95 -15.85 -0.38
N ASN A 409 -6.32 -15.20 -1.49
CA ASN A 409 -6.57 -13.76 -1.52
C ASN A 409 -7.67 -13.37 -0.53
N LYS A 410 -8.67 -14.26 -0.33
CA LYS A 410 -9.76 -14.05 0.62
C LYS A 410 -9.30 -14.04 2.09
N LYS A 411 -8.30 -14.84 2.48
CA LYS A 411 -7.83 -14.88 3.88
C LYS A 411 -7.10 -13.57 4.23
N VAL A 412 -6.16 -13.14 3.40
CA VAL A 412 -5.42 -11.89 3.61
C VAL A 412 -6.34 -10.67 3.57
N LEU A 413 -7.25 -10.64 2.59
CA LEU A 413 -8.26 -9.59 2.51
C LEU A 413 -9.26 -9.63 3.67
N GLY A 414 -9.61 -10.83 4.16
CA GLY A 414 -10.45 -11.00 5.36
C GLY A 414 -9.77 -10.55 6.64
N GLU A 415 -8.46 -10.79 6.80
CA GLU A 415 -7.65 -10.27 7.90
C GLU A 415 -7.54 -8.75 7.81
N PHE A 416 -7.29 -8.21 6.60
CA PHE A 416 -7.31 -6.77 6.34
C PHE A 416 -8.66 -6.12 6.73
N ILE A 417 -9.79 -6.70 6.29
CA ILE A 417 -11.13 -6.21 6.68
C ILE A 417 -11.32 -6.25 8.20
N SER A 418 -10.72 -7.22 8.91
CA SER A 418 -10.80 -7.29 10.36
C SER A 418 -10.05 -6.15 11.04
N LEU A 419 -9.01 -5.60 10.42
CA LEU A 419 -8.29 -4.44 10.91
C LEU A 419 -9.03 -3.12 10.61
N VAL A 420 -9.84 -3.11 9.54
CA VAL A 420 -10.59 -1.92 9.09
C VAL A 420 -11.94 -1.77 9.81
N VAL A 421 -12.54 -2.84 10.29
CA VAL A 421 -13.82 -2.85 11.06
C VAL A 421 -13.57 -2.68 12.55
#